data_ede9d265e4d2090f8ebcf5c538fd3710
#
_entry.id   ede9d265e4d2090f8ebcf5c538fd3710
#
_cell.length_a   1.000
_cell.length_b   1.000
_cell.length_c   1.000
_cell.angle_alpha   90.00
_cell.angle_beta   90.00
_cell.angle_gamma   90.00
#
_symmetry.space_group_name_H-M   'P 1'
#
loop_
_entity.id
_entity.type
_entity.pdbx_description
1 polymer ?
#
loop_
_entity_poly.entity_id
_entity_poly.type
_entity_poly.pdbx_seq_one_letter_code
_entity_poly.pdbx_strand_id
1 'polypeptide(L)'
;MATTTQDSSMDATQAALLAKVQPTELHEQPLVTNNRDFNWVTDKICRIVETKTPTWWWICMAVALMTASFTGLGLLWLVSSGVGVWGLANPINWGWAIVNFVFWIGIGHAGTLISAVLCLLKQGWRTSINRAAEAMTIFAVVCAGIFPLFHVGRVWFAWWLFPIPNSNMIWPQFRSPLEWDVFAVSTYGTVSVLFWYMGMIPDLGVLRDRAVQRLNKGVYEGGSTIANKVAEGMDLFRKNFYAILAMGWRNAGNHWRNYEMAYLVLAGLSTPLVLSVHTIVSFDFALAVLPGWHTTIFPPYFVAGAIFSGFGMVLTLMLPLRALYGLHDLITQRHIDNMCKICLGTGSIVGYAYIMEFFIAWYGANPYESFAFINRAFGQYWWAYVMMFSCNVFTPQLFWFK
;
A
#
# COMPACT_ATOMS: atom_id res chain seq x y z
N MET A 1 -16.18 23.68 59.49
CA MET A 1 -14.85 23.12 59.47
C MET A 1 -14.96 21.63 59.69
N ALA A 2 -15.08 20.86 58.65
CA ALA A 2 -14.90 19.39 58.62
C ALA A 2 -14.89 19.00 57.15
N THR A 3 -13.74 19.00 56.56
CA THR A 3 -13.50 18.44 55.20
C THR A 3 -12.05 18.05 55.14
N THR A 4 -11.80 16.94 54.45
CA THR A 4 -10.51 16.47 53.97
C THR A 4 -9.70 15.52 54.87
N THR A 5 -10.21 14.29 55.07
CA THR A 5 -9.35 13.15 55.40
C THR A 5 -9.77 11.82 54.72
N GLN A 6 -10.64 11.87 53.72
CA GLN A 6 -11.11 10.64 53.06
C GLN A 6 -10.46 10.34 51.68
N ASP A 7 -9.67 11.29 51.13
CA ASP A 7 -9.15 11.11 49.74
C ASP A 7 -7.79 10.40 49.65
N SER A 8 -6.97 10.40 50.69
CA SER A 8 -5.61 9.83 50.59
C SER A 8 -5.54 8.29 50.79
N SER A 9 -6.58 7.67 51.37
CA SER A 9 -6.62 6.21 51.56
C SER A 9 -7.20 5.48 50.35
N MET A 10 -8.07 6.14 49.60
CA MET A 10 -8.61 5.56 48.36
C MET A 10 -7.55 5.50 47.25
N ASP A 11 -6.73 6.52 47.12
CA ASP A 11 -5.65 6.56 46.11
C ASP A 11 -4.62 5.45 46.30
N ALA A 12 -4.20 5.16 47.54
CA ALA A 12 -3.22 4.10 47.80
C ALA A 12 -3.78 2.70 47.54
N THR A 13 -5.07 2.47 47.81
CA THR A 13 -5.74 1.18 47.57
C THR A 13 -6.04 1.00 46.09
N GLN A 14 -6.44 2.06 45.40
CA GLN A 14 -6.61 2.04 43.94
C GLN A 14 -5.27 1.88 43.22
N ALA A 15 -4.21 2.56 43.66
CA ALA A 15 -2.87 2.39 43.12
C ALA A 15 -2.34 0.96 43.34
N ALA A 16 -2.61 0.37 44.51
CA ALA A 16 -2.23 -1.02 44.82
C ALA A 16 -3.05 -2.05 44.04
N LEU A 17 -4.34 -1.77 43.77
CA LEU A 17 -5.19 -2.58 42.88
C LEU A 17 -4.77 -2.45 41.42
N LEU A 18 -4.48 -1.26 40.93
CA LEU A 18 -3.96 -1.01 39.59
C LEU A 18 -2.58 -1.64 39.40
N ALA A 19 -1.72 -1.64 40.42
CA ALA A 19 -0.44 -2.35 40.36
C ALA A 19 -0.58 -3.88 40.36
N LYS A 20 -1.68 -4.42 40.92
CA LYS A 20 -1.99 -5.85 40.88
C LYS A 20 -2.70 -6.30 39.60
N VAL A 21 -3.29 -5.35 38.86
CA VAL A 21 -4.01 -5.57 37.57
C VAL A 21 -3.16 -5.17 36.38
N GLN A 22 -1.91 -4.76 36.55
CA GLN A 22 -0.99 -4.71 35.43
C GLN A 22 -0.78 -6.14 34.95
N PRO A 23 -1.29 -6.50 33.74
CA PRO A 23 -0.90 -7.76 33.13
C PRO A 23 0.63 -7.72 33.08
N THR A 24 1.25 -8.85 33.25
CA THR A 24 2.68 -9.07 32.97
C THR A 24 2.92 -8.51 31.56
N GLU A 25 3.24 -7.23 31.47
CA GLU A 25 3.62 -6.63 30.20
C GLU A 25 4.88 -7.36 29.81
N LEU A 26 4.74 -8.30 28.88
CA LEU A 26 5.82 -8.63 27.97
C LEU A 26 6.48 -7.28 27.68
N HIS A 27 7.76 -7.13 27.93
CA HIS A 27 8.54 -5.91 27.69
C HIS A 27 8.40 -5.47 26.22
N GLU A 28 7.23 -4.95 25.88
CA GLU A 28 6.96 -4.42 24.56
C GLU A 28 7.68 -3.10 24.43
N GLN A 29 8.61 -3.04 23.49
CA GLN A 29 9.30 -1.80 23.15
C GLN A 29 8.28 -0.69 22.85
N PRO A 30 8.52 0.55 23.32
CA PRO A 30 7.60 1.65 23.06
C PRO A 30 7.46 1.89 21.55
N LEU A 31 6.27 2.34 21.13
CA LEU A 31 5.99 2.66 19.72
C LEU A 31 6.83 3.85 19.24
N VAL A 32 7.00 4.85 20.10
CA VAL A 32 7.88 6.00 19.87
C VAL A 32 8.91 6.02 20.97
N THR A 33 10.18 6.06 20.60
CA THR A 33 11.31 6.02 21.57
C THR A 33 11.69 7.40 22.06
N ASN A 34 12.55 7.46 23.10
CA ASN A 34 13.11 8.69 23.65
C ASN A 34 12.07 9.70 24.19
N ASN A 35 10.89 9.24 24.64
CA ASN A 35 9.80 10.07 25.17
C ASN A 35 9.46 11.28 24.28
N ARG A 36 9.49 11.10 22.94
CA ARG A 36 9.15 12.14 21.98
C ARG A 36 7.67 12.48 22.06
N ASP A 37 7.36 13.77 22.14
CA ASP A 37 5.99 14.30 22.17
C ASP A 37 5.41 14.50 20.75
N PHE A 38 4.12 14.80 20.68
CA PHE A 38 3.43 15.08 19.42
C PHE A 38 4.02 16.29 18.67
N ASN A 39 4.52 17.29 19.38
CA ASN A 39 5.13 18.47 18.76
C ASN A 39 6.42 18.09 18.04
N TRP A 40 7.25 17.26 18.70
CA TRP A 40 8.47 16.77 18.07
C TRP A 40 8.17 15.95 16.78
N VAL A 41 7.16 15.05 16.82
CA VAL A 41 6.76 14.26 15.65
C VAL A 41 6.29 15.18 14.52
N THR A 42 5.41 16.14 14.83
CA THR A 42 4.92 17.12 13.87
C THR A 42 6.06 17.92 13.25
N ASP A 43 6.97 18.45 14.06
CA ASP A 43 8.12 19.22 13.57
C ASP A 43 9.06 18.37 12.73
N LYS A 44 9.33 17.14 13.14
CA LYS A 44 10.22 16.24 12.41
C LYS A 44 9.68 15.92 11.03
N ILE A 45 8.39 15.62 10.89
CA ILE A 45 7.75 15.29 9.60
C ILE A 45 7.57 16.55 8.74
N CYS A 46 7.08 17.66 9.32
CA CYS A 46 6.88 18.89 8.56
C CYS A 46 8.19 19.43 7.99
N ARG A 47 9.31 19.30 8.70
CA ARG A 47 10.63 19.69 8.19
C ARG A 47 11.00 19.03 6.88
N ILE A 48 10.58 17.78 6.65
CA ILE A 48 10.85 17.07 5.38
C ILE A 48 10.20 17.82 4.21
N VAL A 49 8.99 18.35 4.42
CA VAL A 49 8.22 19.08 3.39
C VAL A 49 8.66 20.55 3.28
N GLU A 50 9.09 21.16 4.38
CA GLU A 50 9.37 22.60 4.48
C GLU A 50 10.82 22.96 4.16
N THR A 51 11.76 22.02 4.32
CA THR A 51 13.17 22.25 4.05
C THR A 51 13.53 22.07 2.57
N LYS A 52 14.69 22.60 2.19
CA LYS A 52 15.21 22.45 0.82
C LYS A 52 15.43 20.98 0.48
N THR A 53 14.97 20.58 -0.69
CA THR A 53 15.13 19.22 -1.21
C THR A 53 16.61 18.85 -1.31
N PRO A 54 17.05 17.71 -0.73
CA PRO A 54 18.45 17.29 -0.75
C PRO A 54 18.89 16.86 -2.15
N THR A 55 20.19 16.96 -2.42
CA THR A 55 20.74 16.65 -3.75
C THR A 55 20.50 15.20 -4.19
N TRP A 56 20.59 14.25 -3.25
CA TRP A 56 20.33 12.84 -3.55
C TRP A 56 18.92 12.60 -4.11
N TRP A 57 17.93 13.37 -3.65
CA TRP A 57 16.56 13.27 -4.13
C TRP A 57 16.46 13.64 -5.62
N TRP A 58 17.18 14.71 -6.03
CA TRP A 58 17.22 15.13 -7.44
C TRP A 58 17.91 14.09 -8.33
N ILE A 59 18.93 13.40 -7.83
CA ILE A 59 19.59 12.30 -8.55
C ILE A 59 18.60 11.15 -8.73
N CYS A 60 17.93 10.72 -7.66
CA CYS A 60 16.90 9.67 -7.74
C CYS A 60 15.76 10.06 -8.70
N MET A 61 15.31 11.31 -8.66
CA MET A 61 14.28 11.82 -9.57
C MET A 61 14.75 11.79 -11.04
N ALA A 62 15.98 12.18 -11.32
CA ALA A 62 16.53 12.13 -12.67
C ALA A 62 16.61 10.70 -13.20
N VAL A 63 17.06 9.76 -12.37
CA VAL A 63 17.09 8.32 -12.73
C VAL A 63 15.66 7.80 -12.97
N ALA A 64 14.72 8.16 -12.11
CA ALA A 64 13.31 7.74 -12.25
C ALA A 64 12.68 8.31 -13.54
N LEU A 65 12.93 9.57 -13.86
CA LEU A 65 12.46 10.20 -15.10
C LEU A 65 13.08 9.57 -16.35
N MET A 66 14.36 9.24 -16.30
CA MET A 66 15.05 8.55 -17.39
C MET A 66 14.43 7.16 -17.64
N THR A 67 14.23 6.34 -16.59
CA THR A 67 13.60 5.03 -16.72
C THR A 67 12.14 5.13 -17.18
N ALA A 68 11.39 6.12 -16.67
CA ALA A 68 10.03 6.40 -17.12
C ALA A 68 9.97 6.79 -18.61
N SER A 69 10.97 7.54 -19.11
CA SER A 69 11.07 7.88 -20.52
C SER A 69 11.29 6.66 -21.40
N PHE A 70 12.17 5.73 -21.00
CA PHE A 70 12.33 4.45 -21.72
C PHE A 70 11.03 3.63 -21.73
N THR A 71 10.35 3.57 -20.60
CA THR A 71 9.03 2.91 -20.52
C THR A 71 8.03 3.58 -21.47
N GLY A 72 7.99 4.92 -21.49
CA GLY A 72 7.13 5.70 -22.39
C GLY A 72 7.41 5.39 -23.87
N LEU A 73 8.67 5.32 -24.28
CA LEU A 73 9.07 4.94 -25.64
C LEU A 73 8.63 3.50 -25.97
N GLY A 74 8.81 2.56 -25.04
CA GLY A 74 8.34 1.17 -25.20
C GLY A 74 6.83 1.08 -25.37
N LEU A 75 6.06 1.88 -24.61
CA LEU A 75 4.60 1.95 -24.74
C LEU A 75 4.17 2.58 -26.06
N LEU A 76 4.85 3.62 -26.53
CA LEU A 76 4.59 4.20 -27.85
C LEU A 76 4.84 3.20 -28.97
N TRP A 77 5.93 2.43 -28.89
CA TRP A 77 6.19 1.36 -29.85
C TRP A 77 5.13 0.27 -29.78
N LEU A 78 4.72 -0.16 -28.58
CA LEU A 78 3.66 -1.13 -28.39
C LEU A 78 2.33 -0.69 -29.04
N VAL A 79 1.93 0.56 -28.82
CA VAL A 79 0.68 1.13 -29.39
C VAL A 79 0.75 1.22 -30.91
N SER A 80 1.91 1.57 -31.47
CA SER A 80 2.11 1.67 -32.93
C SER A 80 2.21 0.32 -33.63
N SER A 81 2.85 -0.67 -33.01
CA SER A 81 3.14 -1.99 -33.61
C SER A 81 2.13 -3.07 -33.20
N GLY A 82 1.39 -2.85 -32.11
CA GLY A 82 0.45 -3.80 -31.54
C GLY A 82 1.09 -4.82 -30.58
N VAL A 83 0.25 -5.59 -29.88
CA VAL A 83 0.67 -6.53 -28.82
C VAL A 83 1.52 -7.72 -29.32
N GLY A 84 1.60 -7.92 -30.63
CA GLY A 84 2.47 -8.94 -31.23
C GLY A 84 3.95 -8.81 -30.85
N VAL A 85 4.41 -7.58 -30.51
CA VAL A 85 5.78 -7.32 -30.05
C VAL A 85 6.12 -8.01 -28.71
N TRP A 86 5.11 -8.45 -27.97
CA TRP A 86 5.30 -9.22 -26.74
C TRP A 86 5.69 -10.68 -26.96
N GLY A 87 5.64 -11.16 -28.21
CA GLY A 87 5.94 -12.56 -28.53
C GLY A 87 4.91 -13.55 -27.98
N LEU A 88 3.67 -13.12 -27.81
CA LEU A 88 2.59 -13.97 -27.31
C LEU A 88 2.20 -15.01 -28.35
N ALA A 89 2.02 -16.26 -27.91
CA ALA A 89 1.59 -17.37 -28.74
C ALA A 89 0.13 -17.75 -28.41
N ASN A 90 -0.69 -17.90 -29.45
CA ASN A 90 -2.03 -18.43 -29.30
C ASN A 90 -1.97 -19.91 -28.83
N PRO A 91 -2.75 -20.37 -27.82
CA PRO A 91 -3.90 -19.72 -27.19
C PRO A 91 -3.57 -18.88 -25.94
N ILE A 92 -2.31 -18.70 -25.60
CA ILE A 92 -1.90 -18.00 -24.37
C ILE A 92 -1.67 -16.52 -24.72
N ASN A 93 -2.63 -15.67 -24.37
CA ASN A 93 -2.52 -14.22 -24.56
C ASN A 93 -2.04 -13.48 -23.30
N TRP A 94 -1.52 -14.19 -22.31
CA TRP A 94 -1.04 -13.67 -21.07
C TRP A 94 0.48 -13.50 -21.14
N GLY A 95 0.91 -12.27 -21.02
CA GLY A 95 2.31 -11.91 -21.01
C GLY A 95 2.68 -11.06 -19.81
N TRP A 96 3.75 -10.31 -19.94
CA TRP A 96 4.26 -9.44 -18.88
C TRP A 96 3.25 -8.39 -18.42
N ALA A 97 2.30 -7.98 -19.25
CA ALA A 97 1.31 -6.98 -18.88
C ALA A 97 0.43 -7.48 -17.73
N ILE A 98 -0.13 -8.69 -17.82
CA ILE A 98 -1.00 -9.21 -16.77
C ILE A 98 -0.21 -9.57 -15.50
N VAL A 99 1.02 -10.07 -15.65
CA VAL A 99 1.91 -10.33 -14.50
C VAL A 99 2.19 -9.05 -13.72
N ASN A 100 2.52 -7.95 -14.41
CA ASN A 100 2.76 -6.66 -13.77
C ASN A 100 1.47 -6.07 -13.20
N PHE A 101 0.35 -6.22 -13.87
CA PHE A 101 -0.96 -5.80 -13.35
C PHE A 101 -1.22 -6.44 -11.98
N VAL A 102 -1.15 -7.77 -11.90
CA VAL A 102 -1.36 -8.52 -10.65
C VAL A 102 -0.35 -8.14 -9.57
N PHE A 103 0.92 -7.96 -9.95
CA PHE A 103 1.97 -7.52 -9.04
C PHE A 103 1.64 -6.18 -8.38
N TRP A 104 1.29 -5.17 -9.17
CA TRP A 104 0.98 -3.83 -8.65
C TRP A 104 -0.31 -3.80 -7.85
N ILE A 105 -1.35 -4.54 -8.26
CA ILE A 105 -2.56 -4.68 -7.46
C ILE A 105 -2.24 -5.34 -6.12
N GLY A 106 -1.43 -6.39 -6.11
CA GLY A 106 -1.01 -7.08 -4.88
C GLY A 106 -0.28 -6.16 -3.91
N ILE A 107 0.67 -5.36 -4.41
CA ILE A 107 1.39 -4.36 -3.59
C ILE A 107 0.43 -3.33 -2.99
N GLY A 108 -0.52 -2.83 -3.79
CA GLY A 108 -1.48 -1.84 -3.32
C GLY A 108 -2.32 -2.31 -2.12
N HIS A 109 -2.59 -3.60 -2.03
CA HIS A 109 -3.40 -4.16 -0.95
C HIS A 109 -2.83 -3.95 0.45
N ALA A 110 -1.50 -3.97 0.61
CA ALA A 110 -0.90 -3.83 1.94
C ALA A 110 -1.15 -2.47 2.58
N GLY A 111 -1.13 -1.39 1.80
CA GLY A 111 -1.38 -0.07 2.36
C GLY A 111 -2.80 0.08 2.86
N THR A 112 -3.79 -0.40 2.08
CA THR A 112 -5.18 -0.40 2.52
C THR A 112 -5.39 -1.36 3.71
N LEU A 113 -4.72 -2.51 3.73
CA LEU A 113 -4.79 -3.45 4.86
C LEU A 113 -4.19 -2.83 6.14
N ILE A 114 -3.06 -2.15 6.05
CA ILE A 114 -2.45 -1.45 7.19
C ILE A 114 -3.41 -0.38 7.72
N SER A 115 -4.02 0.38 6.85
CA SER A 115 -4.90 1.47 7.24
C SER A 115 -6.28 0.98 7.71
N ALA A 116 -6.85 -0.04 7.09
CA ALA A 116 -8.19 -0.54 7.38
C ALA A 116 -8.16 -1.69 8.42
N VAL A 117 -7.58 -2.83 8.09
CA VAL A 117 -7.65 -4.03 8.94
C VAL A 117 -6.95 -3.81 10.28
N LEU A 118 -5.74 -3.23 10.27
CA LEU A 118 -5.05 -2.94 11.53
C LEU A 118 -5.77 -1.85 12.35
N CYS A 119 -6.54 -0.96 11.69
CA CYS A 119 -7.42 -0.02 12.39
C CYS A 119 -8.54 -0.74 13.12
N LEU A 120 -9.27 -1.63 12.44
CA LEU A 120 -10.35 -2.42 13.03
C LEU A 120 -9.85 -3.31 14.16
N LEU A 121 -8.63 -3.84 14.03
CA LEU A 121 -7.95 -4.62 15.08
C LEU A 121 -7.32 -3.76 16.17
N LYS A 122 -7.52 -2.44 16.14
CA LYS A 122 -7.01 -1.48 17.13
C LYS A 122 -5.49 -1.53 17.32
N GLN A 123 -4.74 -1.82 16.26
CA GLN A 123 -3.28 -1.90 16.30
C GLN A 123 -2.65 -0.50 16.26
N GLY A 124 -2.17 -0.02 17.41
CA GLY A 124 -1.60 1.34 17.53
C GLY A 124 -0.34 1.57 16.70
N TRP A 125 0.49 0.54 16.49
CA TRP A 125 1.74 0.66 15.73
C TRP A 125 1.55 1.07 14.26
N ARG A 126 0.37 0.85 13.68
CA ARG A 126 0.05 1.25 12.31
C ARG A 126 0.21 2.76 12.06
N THR A 127 -0.04 3.60 13.08
CA THR A 127 -0.10 5.06 12.93
C THR A 127 1.21 5.69 12.46
N SER A 128 2.34 5.07 12.75
CA SER A 128 3.66 5.55 12.30
C SER A 128 3.98 5.23 10.84
N ILE A 129 3.28 4.27 10.23
CA ILE A 129 3.59 3.78 8.88
C ILE A 129 2.44 3.94 7.88
N ASN A 130 1.20 4.13 8.35
CA ASN A 130 0.01 4.09 7.48
C ASN A 130 0.06 5.14 6.35
N ARG A 131 0.55 6.37 6.61
CA ARG A 131 0.63 7.41 5.57
C ARG A 131 1.53 7.02 4.41
N ALA A 132 2.70 6.45 4.70
CA ALA A 132 3.61 5.98 3.66
C ALA A 132 3.02 4.78 2.91
N ALA A 133 2.37 3.86 3.63
CA ALA A 133 1.71 2.71 3.05
C ALA A 133 0.50 3.10 2.17
N GLU A 134 -0.32 4.06 2.60
CA GLU A 134 -1.43 4.62 1.81
C GLU A 134 -0.93 5.29 0.52
N ALA A 135 0.15 6.10 0.62
CA ALA A 135 0.76 6.72 -0.56
C ALA A 135 1.30 5.65 -1.53
N MET A 136 1.97 4.62 -1.03
CA MET A 136 2.42 3.48 -1.83
C MET A 136 1.25 2.83 -2.58
N THR A 137 0.11 2.64 -1.91
CA THR A 137 -1.10 2.09 -2.53
C THR A 137 -1.56 2.92 -3.72
N ILE A 138 -1.61 4.24 -3.59
CA ILE A 138 -2.04 5.11 -4.70
C ILE A 138 -1.12 4.97 -5.91
N PHE A 139 0.20 5.00 -5.71
CA PHE A 139 1.14 4.79 -6.80
C PHE A 139 1.01 3.38 -7.41
N ALA A 140 0.83 2.36 -6.60
CA ALA A 140 0.65 0.99 -7.06
C ALA A 140 -0.64 0.82 -7.90
N VAL A 141 -1.75 1.42 -7.46
CA VAL A 141 -3.03 1.37 -8.19
C VAL A 141 -2.94 2.12 -9.52
N VAL A 142 -2.25 3.26 -9.57
CA VAL A 142 -2.00 3.99 -10.82
C VAL A 142 -1.16 3.14 -11.77
N CYS A 143 -0.08 2.53 -11.29
CA CYS A 143 0.72 1.60 -12.09
C CYS A 143 -0.11 0.42 -12.60
N ALA A 144 -0.92 -0.20 -11.73
CA ALA A 144 -1.80 -1.29 -12.11
C ALA A 144 -2.79 -0.89 -13.21
N GLY A 145 -3.41 0.29 -13.11
CA GLY A 145 -4.39 0.79 -14.08
C GLY A 145 -3.84 1.03 -15.48
N ILE A 146 -2.52 1.18 -15.64
CA ILE A 146 -1.87 1.36 -16.94
C ILE A 146 -1.92 0.05 -17.76
N PHE A 147 -1.73 -1.11 -17.14
CA PHE A 147 -1.58 -2.38 -17.86
C PHE A 147 -2.85 -2.86 -18.57
N PRO A 148 -4.07 -2.81 -18.00
CA PRO A 148 -5.30 -3.15 -18.72
C PRO A 148 -5.49 -2.31 -19.97
N LEU A 149 -5.16 -1.02 -19.94
CA LEU A 149 -5.29 -0.13 -21.10
C LEU A 149 -4.45 -0.61 -22.30
N PHE A 150 -3.23 -1.10 -22.03
CA PHE A 150 -2.35 -1.60 -23.09
C PHE A 150 -2.61 -3.08 -23.44
N HIS A 151 -3.09 -3.87 -22.47
CA HIS A 151 -3.39 -5.27 -22.68
C HIS A 151 -4.53 -5.51 -23.69
N VAL A 152 -5.48 -4.58 -23.79
CA VAL A 152 -6.56 -4.62 -24.80
C VAL A 152 -6.01 -4.59 -26.25
N GLY A 153 -4.76 -4.25 -26.44
CA GLY A 153 -4.06 -4.20 -27.71
C GLY A 153 -4.28 -2.90 -28.47
N ARG A 154 -5.51 -2.41 -28.55
CA ARG A 154 -5.88 -1.14 -29.17
C ARG A 154 -6.46 -0.22 -28.10
N VAL A 155 -5.63 0.64 -27.55
CA VAL A 155 -5.95 1.49 -26.39
C VAL A 155 -7.24 2.31 -26.58
N TRP A 156 -7.53 2.76 -27.81
CA TRP A 156 -8.74 3.51 -28.14
C TRP A 156 -10.03 2.71 -28.07
N PHE A 157 -9.96 1.39 -27.89
CA PHE A 157 -11.12 0.52 -27.65
C PHE A 157 -11.28 0.16 -26.16
N ALA A 158 -10.43 0.62 -25.27
CA ALA A 158 -10.49 0.30 -23.85
C ALA A 158 -11.84 0.68 -23.20
N TRP A 159 -12.52 1.70 -23.72
CA TRP A 159 -13.84 2.09 -23.22
C TRP A 159 -14.93 1.03 -23.44
N TRP A 160 -14.70 0.04 -24.31
CA TRP A 160 -15.63 -1.09 -24.50
C TRP A 160 -15.67 -2.05 -23.30
N LEU A 161 -14.70 -1.96 -22.40
CA LEU A 161 -14.72 -2.68 -21.13
C LEU A 161 -15.76 -2.13 -20.14
N PHE A 162 -16.27 -0.95 -20.37
CA PHE A 162 -17.32 -0.37 -19.54
C PHE A 162 -18.71 -0.74 -20.09
N PRO A 163 -19.73 -0.94 -19.24
CA PRO A 163 -21.09 -1.30 -19.65
C PRO A 163 -21.83 -0.10 -20.28
N ILE A 164 -21.22 0.50 -21.29
CA ILE A 164 -21.75 1.65 -22.01
C ILE A 164 -22.19 1.16 -23.40
N PRO A 165 -23.45 1.39 -23.81
CA PRO A 165 -23.92 1.07 -25.15
C PRO A 165 -23.01 1.72 -26.20
N ASN A 166 -22.60 0.95 -27.20
CA ASN A 166 -21.79 1.44 -28.30
C ASN A 166 -22.50 1.30 -29.64
N SER A 167 -22.00 1.96 -30.69
CA SER A 167 -22.59 1.96 -32.03
C SER A 167 -22.64 0.57 -32.67
N ASN A 168 -21.84 -0.37 -32.21
CA ASN A 168 -21.81 -1.74 -32.73
C ASN A 168 -22.76 -2.68 -31.98
N MET A 169 -23.50 -2.18 -30.98
CA MET A 169 -24.36 -2.96 -30.08
C MET A 169 -23.67 -4.14 -29.41
N ILE A 170 -22.36 -4.01 -29.20
CA ILE A 170 -21.53 -5.01 -28.52
C ILE A 170 -21.49 -4.65 -27.02
N TRP A 171 -21.94 -5.58 -26.20
CA TRP A 171 -21.88 -5.45 -24.73
C TRP A 171 -20.68 -6.22 -24.17
N PRO A 172 -20.10 -5.73 -23.06
CA PRO A 172 -19.09 -6.49 -22.33
C PRO A 172 -19.56 -7.90 -22.00
N GLN A 173 -18.65 -8.86 -22.06
CA GLN A 173 -18.96 -10.25 -21.73
C GLN A 173 -18.86 -10.47 -20.22
N PHE A 174 -19.96 -10.28 -19.50
CA PHE A 174 -20.03 -10.41 -18.04
C PHE A 174 -19.71 -11.80 -17.47
N ARG A 175 -19.53 -12.81 -18.32
CA ARG A 175 -19.04 -14.13 -17.90
C ARG A 175 -17.51 -14.20 -17.86
N SER A 176 -16.81 -13.17 -18.35
CA SER A 176 -15.35 -13.09 -18.33
C SER A 176 -14.87 -12.50 -17.01
N PRO A 177 -13.95 -13.15 -16.29
CA PRO A 177 -13.32 -12.58 -15.08
C PRO A 177 -12.60 -11.25 -15.35
N LEU A 178 -11.98 -11.10 -16.53
CA LEU A 178 -11.32 -9.85 -16.94
C LEU A 178 -12.27 -8.65 -16.97
N GLU A 179 -13.55 -8.88 -17.22
CA GLU A 179 -14.57 -7.84 -17.13
C GLU A 179 -14.87 -7.46 -15.69
N TRP A 180 -14.84 -8.42 -14.78
CA TRP A 180 -15.05 -8.17 -13.35
C TRP A 180 -13.93 -7.34 -12.73
N ASP A 181 -12.72 -7.48 -13.26
CA ASP A 181 -11.56 -6.69 -12.84
C ASP A 181 -11.76 -5.20 -13.06
N VAL A 182 -12.43 -4.79 -14.12
CA VAL A 182 -12.72 -3.37 -14.39
C VAL A 182 -13.49 -2.77 -13.22
N PHE A 183 -14.52 -3.46 -12.74
CA PHE A 183 -15.32 -3.01 -11.59
C PHE A 183 -14.54 -3.11 -10.28
N ALA A 184 -13.84 -4.22 -10.06
CA ALA A 184 -13.09 -4.47 -8.83
C ALA A 184 -11.96 -3.45 -8.66
N VAL A 185 -11.15 -3.23 -9.69
CA VAL A 185 -10.01 -2.29 -9.66
C VAL A 185 -10.48 -0.84 -9.60
N SER A 186 -11.53 -0.48 -10.34
CA SER A 186 -12.10 0.87 -10.30
C SER A 186 -12.65 1.21 -8.91
N THR A 187 -13.39 0.28 -8.32
CA THR A 187 -13.93 0.44 -6.96
C THR A 187 -12.79 0.52 -5.93
N TYR A 188 -11.81 -0.37 -6.04
CA TYR A 188 -10.64 -0.38 -5.16
C TYR A 188 -9.82 0.91 -5.29
N GLY A 189 -9.56 1.37 -6.51
CA GLY A 189 -8.87 2.64 -6.76
C GLY A 189 -9.61 3.83 -6.14
N THR A 190 -10.92 3.90 -6.34
CA THR A 190 -11.75 4.96 -5.76
C THR A 190 -11.69 4.97 -4.23
N VAL A 191 -11.90 3.81 -3.60
CA VAL A 191 -11.88 3.70 -2.14
C VAL A 191 -10.47 4.01 -1.59
N SER A 192 -9.42 3.56 -2.27
CA SER A 192 -8.04 3.85 -1.87
C SER A 192 -7.70 5.34 -1.92
N VAL A 193 -8.15 6.05 -2.97
CA VAL A 193 -7.99 7.51 -3.08
C VAL A 193 -8.75 8.23 -1.99
N LEU A 194 -10.00 7.83 -1.72
CA LEU A 194 -10.81 8.42 -0.65
C LEU A 194 -10.18 8.20 0.71
N PHE A 195 -9.67 6.99 0.97
CA PHE A 195 -9.03 6.64 2.23
C PHE A 195 -7.75 7.45 2.47
N TRP A 196 -6.87 7.50 1.46
CA TRP A 196 -5.66 8.29 1.49
C TRP A 196 -5.93 9.79 1.65
N TYR A 197 -6.85 10.34 0.86
CA TYR A 197 -7.19 11.76 0.92
C TYR A 197 -7.79 12.13 2.28
N MET A 198 -8.74 11.34 2.78
CA MET A 198 -9.31 11.57 4.09
C MET A 198 -8.25 11.54 5.19
N GLY A 199 -7.33 10.59 5.11
CA GLY A 199 -6.19 10.51 6.02
C GLY A 199 -5.32 11.77 6.00
N MET A 200 -5.14 12.40 4.85
CA MET A 200 -4.31 13.61 4.70
C MET A 200 -4.99 14.92 5.16
N ILE A 201 -6.31 14.96 5.31
CA ILE A 201 -7.02 16.21 5.68
C ILE A 201 -6.44 16.86 6.94
N PRO A 202 -6.24 16.17 8.08
CA PRO A 202 -5.60 16.75 9.25
C PRO A 202 -4.16 17.21 8.99
N ASP A 203 -3.39 16.44 8.23
CA ASP A 203 -1.99 16.71 7.93
C ASP A 203 -1.85 18.00 7.09
N LEU A 204 -2.72 18.15 6.08
CA LEU A 204 -2.81 19.38 5.26
C LEU A 204 -3.26 20.59 6.08
N GLY A 205 -4.15 20.37 7.05
CA GLY A 205 -4.53 21.39 8.03
C GLY A 205 -3.35 21.90 8.85
N VAL A 206 -2.51 21.01 9.33
CA VAL A 206 -1.27 21.37 10.07
C VAL A 206 -0.31 22.16 9.17
N LEU A 207 -0.07 21.72 7.94
CA LEU A 207 0.82 22.41 7.00
C LEU A 207 0.30 23.82 6.66
N ARG A 208 -1.03 23.99 6.50
CA ARG A 208 -1.66 25.31 6.34
C ARG A 208 -1.39 26.20 7.54
N ASP A 209 -1.64 25.70 8.75
CA ASP A 209 -1.51 26.49 9.98
C ASP A 209 -0.05 26.91 10.22
N ARG A 210 0.91 26.05 9.87
CA ARG A 210 2.32 26.40 9.90
C ARG A 210 2.69 27.49 8.87
N ALA A 211 2.14 27.44 7.67
CA ALA A 211 2.32 28.49 6.68
C ALA A 211 1.75 29.83 7.15
N VAL A 212 0.56 29.83 7.77
CA VAL A 212 -0.04 31.01 8.40
C VAL A 212 0.84 31.57 9.52
N GLN A 213 1.39 30.71 10.38
CA GLN A 213 2.28 31.15 11.45
C GLN A 213 3.54 31.80 10.92
N ARG A 214 4.15 31.30 9.84
CA ARG A 214 5.32 31.92 9.20
C ARG A 214 4.99 33.30 8.63
N LEU A 215 3.87 33.41 7.90
CA LEU A 215 3.38 34.69 7.39
C LEU A 215 3.16 35.73 8.48
N ASN A 216 2.56 35.33 9.60
CA ASN A 216 2.28 36.22 10.72
C ASN A 216 3.54 36.65 11.51
N LYS A 217 4.56 35.78 11.56
CA LYS A 217 5.83 36.08 12.27
C LYS A 217 6.78 36.94 11.46
N GLY A 218 6.52 37.13 10.15
CA GLY A 218 7.40 37.90 9.27
C GLY A 218 8.84 37.35 9.21
N VAL A 219 9.04 36.04 9.36
CA VAL A 219 10.34 35.36 9.54
C VAL A 219 11.18 35.37 8.25
N TYR A 220 11.09 36.42 7.47
CA TYR A 220 11.84 36.57 6.21
C TYR A 220 13.03 37.52 6.37
N GLU A 221 13.46 37.75 7.62
CA GLU A 221 14.60 38.57 7.97
C GLU A 221 15.92 37.82 7.76
N GLY A 222 16.78 38.30 6.92
CA GLY A 222 18.14 37.77 6.70
C GLY A 222 18.53 37.43 5.25
N GLY A 223 17.59 37.47 4.31
CA GLY A 223 17.85 37.28 2.86
C GLY A 223 17.83 38.58 2.06
N SER A 224 18.17 38.49 0.77
CA SER A 224 17.92 39.60 -0.15
C SER A 224 16.43 39.92 -0.25
N THR A 225 16.07 41.17 -0.53
CA THR A 225 14.66 41.58 -0.67
C THR A 225 13.85 40.70 -1.64
N ILE A 226 14.50 40.20 -2.69
CA ILE A 226 13.87 39.30 -3.68
C ILE A 226 13.64 37.92 -3.07
N ALA A 227 14.63 37.35 -2.35
CA ALA A 227 14.49 36.05 -1.73
C ALA A 227 13.37 36.04 -0.65
N ASN A 228 13.24 37.10 0.12
CA ASN A 228 12.19 37.25 1.12
C ASN A 228 10.81 37.35 0.47
N LYS A 229 10.63 38.12 -0.60
CA LYS A 229 9.36 38.17 -1.36
C LYS A 229 8.99 36.83 -1.99
N VAL A 230 9.95 36.07 -2.50
CA VAL A 230 9.71 34.73 -3.04
C VAL A 230 9.28 33.77 -1.92
N ALA A 231 9.93 33.80 -0.77
CA ALA A 231 9.58 32.97 0.38
C ALA A 231 8.17 33.29 0.91
N GLU A 232 7.84 34.57 1.04
CA GLU A 232 6.50 35.04 1.41
C GLU A 232 5.43 34.59 0.41
N GLY A 233 5.70 34.75 -0.90
CA GLY A 233 4.82 34.28 -1.98
C GLY A 233 4.60 32.76 -1.95
N MET A 234 5.65 31.99 -1.65
CA MET A 234 5.56 30.54 -1.48
C MET A 234 4.68 30.15 -0.28
N ASP A 235 4.82 30.81 0.86
CA ASP A 235 3.99 30.53 2.03
C ASP A 235 2.54 30.99 1.84
N LEU A 236 2.30 32.07 1.10
CA LEU A 236 0.96 32.46 0.69
C LEU A 236 0.29 31.43 -0.23
N PHE A 237 1.06 30.90 -1.20
CA PHE A 237 0.61 29.81 -2.06
C PHE A 237 0.30 28.56 -1.22
N ARG A 238 1.21 28.14 -0.36
CA ARG A 238 1.02 26.97 0.55
C ARG A 238 -0.22 27.13 1.42
N LYS A 239 -0.40 28.29 2.05
CA LYS A 239 -1.59 28.62 2.86
C LYS A 239 -2.88 28.36 2.06
N ASN A 240 -2.98 28.96 0.84
CA ASN A 240 -4.19 28.86 0.04
C ASN A 240 -4.40 27.44 -0.50
N PHE A 241 -3.36 26.82 -1.01
CA PHE A 241 -3.38 25.46 -1.55
C PHE A 241 -3.80 24.43 -0.47
N TYR A 242 -3.15 24.46 0.69
CA TYR A 242 -3.50 23.56 1.78
C TYR A 242 -4.86 23.90 2.42
N ALA A 243 -5.30 25.16 2.40
CA ALA A 243 -6.62 25.51 2.89
C ALA A 243 -7.74 24.87 2.05
N ILE A 244 -7.58 24.85 0.72
CA ILE A 244 -8.53 24.21 -0.19
C ILE A 244 -8.52 22.69 0.05
N LEU A 245 -7.35 22.08 0.05
CA LEU A 245 -7.21 20.62 0.21
C LEU A 245 -7.60 20.13 1.61
N ALA A 246 -7.43 20.93 2.66
CA ALA A 246 -7.86 20.58 4.01
C ALA A 246 -9.37 20.69 4.22
N MET A 247 -10.16 21.08 3.22
CA MET A 247 -11.63 21.10 3.24
C MET A 247 -12.21 21.79 4.51
N GLY A 248 -11.59 22.89 4.95
CA GLY A 248 -12.05 23.64 6.14
C GLY A 248 -11.67 23.01 7.48
N TRP A 249 -10.76 22.06 7.52
CA TRP A 249 -10.25 21.47 8.76
C TRP A 249 -9.69 22.54 9.71
N ARG A 250 -10.17 22.55 10.95
CA ARG A 250 -9.81 23.56 11.98
C ARG A 250 -9.28 22.96 13.27
N ASN A 251 -8.95 21.67 13.27
CA ASN A 251 -8.47 20.98 14.46
C ASN A 251 -9.43 21.04 15.68
N ALA A 252 -10.73 21.20 15.43
CA ALA A 252 -11.75 21.24 16.48
C ALA A 252 -12.17 19.82 16.89
N GLY A 253 -12.62 19.65 18.15
CA GLY A 253 -13.02 18.34 18.66
C GLY A 253 -14.10 17.64 17.83
N ASN A 254 -15.07 18.40 17.27
CA ASN A 254 -16.08 17.86 16.37
C ASN A 254 -15.49 17.36 15.05
N HIS A 255 -14.42 18.00 14.54
CA HIS A 255 -13.74 17.55 13.34
C HIS A 255 -13.03 16.22 13.58
N TRP A 256 -12.35 16.07 14.72
CA TRP A 256 -11.70 14.82 15.10
C TRP A 256 -12.70 13.68 15.26
N ARG A 257 -13.81 13.91 15.97
CA ARG A 257 -14.86 12.90 16.14
C ARG A 257 -15.44 12.45 14.81
N ASN A 258 -15.76 13.38 13.92
CA ASN A 258 -16.30 13.06 12.58
C ASN A 258 -15.25 12.35 11.70
N TYR A 259 -13.99 12.75 11.81
CA TYR A 259 -12.87 12.11 11.12
C TYR A 259 -12.70 10.66 11.58
N GLU A 260 -12.66 10.41 12.87
CA GLU A 260 -12.51 9.05 13.41
C GLU A 260 -13.66 8.14 13.01
N MET A 261 -14.91 8.68 13.06
CA MET A 261 -16.09 7.93 12.62
C MET A 261 -16.04 7.62 11.12
N ALA A 262 -15.73 8.60 10.28
CA ALA A 262 -15.63 8.41 8.83
C ALA A 262 -14.48 7.44 8.48
N TYR A 263 -13.34 7.56 9.18
CA TYR A 263 -12.20 6.65 9.01
C TYR A 263 -12.57 5.21 9.39
N LEU A 264 -13.32 5.01 10.48
CA LEU A 264 -13.80 3.70 10.91
C LEU A 264 -14.78 3.07 9.90
N VAL A 265 -15.71 3.87 9.37
CA VAL A 265 -16.66 3.43 8.32
C VAL A 265 -15.90 3.02 7.06
N LEU A 266 -14.97 3.85 6.60
CA LEU A 266 -14.13 3.49 5.43
C LEU A 266 -13.27 2.25 5.69
N ALA A 267 -12.71 2.09 6.88
CA ALA A 267 -11.98 0.89 7.25
C ALA A 267 -12.87 -0.37 7.20
N GLY A 268 -14.09 -0.27 7.69
CA GLY A 268 -15.08 -1.34 7.61
C GLY A 268 -15.46 -1.73 6.18
N LEU A 269 -15.62 -0.76 5.30
CA LEU A 269 -15.93 -0.98 3.87
C LEU A 269 -14.72 -1.51 3.10
N SER A 270 -13.52 -0.97 3.39
CA SER A 270 -12.29 -1.33 2.68
C SER A 270 -11.82 -2.74 2.98
N THR A 271 -12.08 -3.27 4.18
CA THR A 271 -11.60 -4.59 4.59
C THR A 271 -12.14 -5.72 3.70
N PRO A 272 -13.47 -5.92 3.53
CA PRO A 272 -13.97 -6.94 2.61
C PRO A 272 -13.62 -6.61 1.15
N LEU A 273 -13.56 -5.34 0.77
CA LEU A 273 -13.21 -4.93 -0.58
C LEU A 273 -11.79 -5.38 -0.97
N VAL A 274 -10.81 -5.16 -0.09
CA VAL A 274 -9.41 -5.59 -0.34
C VAL A 274 -9.32 -7.10 -0.58
N LEU A 275 -10.02 -7.89 0.23
CA LEU A 275 -10.04 -9.34 0.09
C LEU A 275 -10.75 -9.78 -1.20
N SER A 276 -11.89 -9.16 -1.53
CA SER A 276 -12.69 -9.50 -2.70
C SER A 276 -12.02 -9.14 -4.01
N VAL A 277 -11.39 -7.97 -4.11
CA VAL A 277 -10.69 -7.54 -5.34
C VAL A 277 -9.62 -8.54 -5.75
N HIS A 278 -8.78 -8.98 -4.79
CA HIS A 278 -7.72 -9.93 -5.13
C HIS A 278 -8.26 -11.33 -5.42
N THR A 279 -9.38 -11.69 -4.81
CA THR A 279 -10.12 -12.90 -5.15
C THR A 279 -10.64 -12.85 -6.59
N ILE A 280 -11.19 -11.70 -7.02
CA ILE A 280 -11.69 -11.51 -8.40
C ILE A 280 -10.53 -11.59 -9.39
N VAL A 281 -9.44 -10.87 -9.18
CA VAL A 281 -8.23 -10.94 -10.02
C VAL A 281 -7.69 -12.38 -10.11
N SER A 282 -7.82 -13.18 -9.07
CA SER A 282 -7.39 -14.58 -9.10
C SER A 282 -8.23 -15.45 -10.05
N PHE A 283 -9.48 -15.08 -10.31
CA PHE A 283 -10.35 -15.82 -11.21
C PHE A 283 -9.91 -15.74 -12.67
N ASP A 284 -9.14 -14.73 -13.06
CA ASP A 284 -8.50 -14.68 -14.38
C ASP A 284 -7.65 -15.92 -14.66
N PHE A 285 -7.08 -16.47 -13.60
CA PHE A 285 -6.25 -17.66 -13.64
C PHE A 285 -7.02 -18.91 -13.22
N ALA A 286 -7.78 -18.85 -12.13
CA ALA A 286 -8.48 -19.99 -11.57
C ALA A 286 -9.52 -20.59 -12.55
N LEU A 287 -10.11 -19.76 -13.40
CA LEU A 287 -11.10 -20.17 -14.40
C LEU A 287 -10.48 -20.43 -15.80
N ALA A 288 -9.16 -20.37 -15.93
CA ALA A 288 -8.48 -20.68 -17.18
C ALA A 288 -8.65 -22.16 -17.55
N VAL A 289 -8.71 -22.42 -18.85
CA VAL A 289 -8.85 -23.79 -19.37
C VAL A 289 -7.52 -24.52 -19.55
N LEU A 290 -6.40 -23.81 -19.35
CA LEU A 290 -5.06 -24.36 -19.56
C LEU A 290 -4.63 -25.23 -18.38
N PRO A 291 -4.10 -26.45 -18.61
CA PRO A 291 -3.56 -27.28 -17.55
C PRO A 291 -2.48 -26.58 -16.73
N GLY A 292 -2.56 -26.71 -15.39
CA GLY A 292 -1.63 -26.07 -14.47
C GLY A 292 -1.88 -24.58 -14.21
N TRP A 293 -2.91 -23.97 -14.83
CA TRP A 293 -3.33 -22.60 -14.63
C TRP A 293 -4.69 -22.46 -13.98
N HIS A 294 -5.47 -23.53 -13.88
CA HIS A 294 -6.76 -23.54 -13.21
C HIS A 294 -6.68 -24.35 -11.91
N THR A 295 -6.99 -23.71 -10.79
CA THR A 295 -7.08 -24.38 -9.50
C THR A 295 -7.91 -23.57 -8.52
N THR A 296 -8.63 -24.28 -7.64
CA THR A 296 -9.50 -23.66 -6.64
C THR A 296 -8.75 -23.00 -5.49
N ILE A 297 -7.45 -23.26 -5.32
CA ILE A 297 -6.62 -22.64 -4.28
C ILE A 297 -6.18 -21.20 -4.64
N PHE A 298 -6.32 -20.79 -5.89
CA PHE A 298 -5.83 -19.47 -6.32
C PHE A 298 -6.43 -18.29 -5.55
N PRO A 299 -7.75 -18.19 -5.30
CA PRO A 299 -8.30 -17.06 -4.57
C PRO A 299 -7.66 -16.84 -3.19
N PRO A 300 -7.62 -17.79 -2.27
CA PRO A 300 -6.95 -17.58 -0.98
C PRO A 300 -5.43 -17.41 -1.12
N TYR A 301 -4.80 -18.09 -2.07
CA TYR A 301 -3.37 -17.96 -2.35
C TYR A 301 -3.01 -16.55 -2.83
N PHE A 302 -3.78 -15.97 -3.76
CA PHE A 302 -3.54 -14.62 -4.28
C PHE A 302 -3.71 -13.56 -3.18
N VAL A 303 -4.72 -13.70 -2.32
CA VAL A 303 -4.92 -12.81 -1.17
C VAL A 303 -3.73 -12.87 -0.22
N ALA A 304 -3.29 -14.07 0.15
CA ALA A 304 -2.13 -14.23 1.03
C ALA A 304 -0.84 -13.70 0.41
N GLY A 305 -0.63 -13.96 -0.90
CA GLY A 305 0.49 -13.46 -1.67
C GLY A 305 0.50 -11.94 -1.80
N ALA A 306 -0.66 -11.31 -1.97
CA ALA A 306 -0.81 -9.86 -2.00
C ALA A 306 -0.42 -9.22 -0.67
N ILE A 307 -0.89 -9.78 0.44
CA ILE A 307 -0.52 -9.30 1.77
C ILE A 307 0.99 -9.46 2.00
N PHE A 308 1.52 -10.63 1.69
CA PHE A 308 2.95 -10.93 1.82
C PHE A 308 3.82 -9.96 1.01
N SER A 309 3.57 -9.86 -0.30
CA SER A 309 4.35 -8.99 -1.20
C SER A 309 4.20 -7.52 -0.85
N GLY A 310 3.01 -7.11 -0.45
CA GLY A 310 2.73 -5.74 -0.08
C GLY A 310 3.44 -5.31 1.21
N PHE A 311 3.46 -6.15 2.27
CA PHE A 311 4.25 -5.86 3.47
C PHE A 311 5.76 -5.91 3.18
N GLY A 312 6.22 -6.80 2.29
CA GLY A 312 7.59 -6.80 1.78
C GLY A 312 7.95 -5.47 1.11
N MET A 313 7.05 -4.92 0.29
CA MET A 313 7.26 -3.60 -0.35
C MET A 313 7.23 -2.46 0.66
N VAL A 314 6.33 -2.49 1.65
CA VAL A 314 6.33 -1.49 2.73
C VAL A 314 7.67 -1.50 3.47
N LEU A 315 8.20 -2.67 3.82
CA LEU A 315 9.54 -2.78 4.42
C LEU A 315 10.62 -2.22 3.50
N THR A 316 10.59 -2.55 2.22
CA THR A 316 11.55 -2.05 1.21
C THR A 316 11.56 -0.54 1.11
N LEU A 317 10.42 0.13 1.25
CA LEU A 317 10.31 1.58 1.24
C LEU A 317 10.62 2.22 2.59
N MET A 318 10.13 1.64 3.69
CA MET A 318 10.24 2.22 5.02
C MET A 318 11.65 2.15 5.60
N LEU A 319 12.42 1.09 5.31
CA LEU A 319 13.79 0.98 5.81
C LEU A 319 14.72 2.08 5.26
N PRO A 320 14.76 2.35 3.94
CA PRO A 320 15.50 3.50 3.42
C PRO A 320 14.98 4.84 3.92
N LEU A 321 13.67 5.05 3.98
CA LEU A 321 13.08 6.30 4.50
C LEU A 321 13.48 6.54 5.96
N ARG A 322 13.44 5.49 6.79
CA ARG A 322 13.89 5.53 8.18
C ARG A 322 15.34 5.99 8.30
N ALA A 323 16.22 5.48 7.45
CA ALA A 323 17.64 5.84 7.45
C ALA A 323 17.89 7.24 6.89
N LEU A 324 17.34 7.57 5.72
CA LEU A 324 17.60 8.83 5.01
C LEU A 324 17.05 10.05 5.73
N TYR A 325 15.88 9.93 6.36
CA TYR A 325 15.25 11.02 7.10
C TYR A 325 15.48 10.96 8.63
N GLY A 326 16.22 9.96 9.10
CA GLY A 326 16.52 9.79 10.52
C GLY A 326 15.25 9.60 11.38
N LEU A 327 14.34 8.72 10.92
CA LEU A 327 13.05 8.45 11.57
C LEU A 327 13.12 7.26 12.54
N HIS A 328 14.29 7.00 13.14
CA HIS A 328 14.52 5.83 14.01
C HIS A 328 13.63 5.84 15.25
N ASP A 329 13.31 7.03 15.78
CA ASP A 329 12.45 7.18 16.96
C ASP A 329 10.96 6.97 16.65
N LEU A 330 10.54 7.18 15.39
CA LEU A 330 9.16 7.04 14.94
C LEU A 330 8.87 5.66 14.34
N ILE A 331 9.81 5.14 13.54
CA ILE A 331 9.75 3.81 12.96
C ILE A 331 10.74 2.94 13.71
N THR A 332 10.30 2.41 14.85
CA THR A 332 11.14 1.62 15.76
C THR A 332 11.30 0.19 15.29
N GLN A 333 12.17 -0.58 15.95
CA GLN A 333 12.34 -2.01 15.67
C GLN A 333 11.02 -2.78 15.83
N ARG A 334 10.18 -2.40 16.79
CA ARG A 334 8.86 -3.00 17.00
C ARG A 334 7.98 -2.96 15.75
N HIS A 335 8.00 -1.87 14.96
CA HIS A 335 7.26 -1.76 13.71
C HIS A 335 7.78 -2.77 12.69
N ILE A 336 9.10 -2.88 12.56
CA ILE A 336 9.76 -3.82 11.64
C ILE A 336 9.41 -5.27 12.02
N ASP A 337 9.54 -5.62 13.31
CA ASP A 337 9.24 -6.96 13.81
C ASP A 337 7.78 -7.35 13.58
N ASN A 338 6.84 -6.41 13.78
CA ASN A 338 5.42 -6.66 13.52
C ASN A 338 5.13 -6.87 12.03
N MET A 339 5.76 -6.11 11.14
CA MET A 339 5.65 -6.33 9.69
C MET A 339 6.25 -7.67 9.28
N CYS A 340 7.42 -8.04 9.82
CA CYS A 340 8.04 -9.34 9.58
C CYS A 340 7.17 -10.52 10.06
N LYS A 341 6.47 -10.38 11.20
CA LYS A 341 5.53 -11.41 11.68
C LYS A 341 4.36 -11.62 10.72
N ILE A 342 3.83 -10.55 10.11
CA ILE A 342 2.78 -10.65 9.11
C ILE A 342 3.34 -11.32 7.84
N CYS A 343 4.54 -10.92 7.40
CA CYS A 343 5.23 -11.58 6.27
C CYS A 343 5.46 -13.06 6.54
N LEU A 344 5.84 -13.45 7.76
CA LEU A 344 6.02 -14.84 8.14
C LEU A 344 4.72 -15.64 8.04
N GLY A 345 3.64 -15.11 8.62
CA GLY A 345 2.34 -15.78 8.60
C GLY A 345 1.79 -15.94 7.19
N THR A 346 1.77 -14.86 6.40
CA THR A 346 1.25 -14.88 5.03
C THR A 346 2.17 -15.62 4.06
N GLY A 347 3.49 -15.52 4.21
CA GLY A 347 4.47 -16.32 3.45
C GLY A 347 4.35 -17.81 3.71
N SER A 348 3.99 -18.22 4.94
CA SER A 348 3.71 -19.63 5.26
C SER A 348 2.46 -20.13 4.53
N ILE A 349 1.41 -19.30 4.39
CA ILE A 349 0.21 -19.64 3.60
C ILE A 349 0.58 -19.77 2.12
N VAL A 350 1.41 -18.87 1.59
CA VAL A 350 1.91 -18.95 0.21
C VAL A 350 2.71 -20.23 -0.02
N GLY A 351 3.59 -20.59 0.92
CA GLY A 351 4.34 -21.85 0.87
C GLY A 351 3.45 -23.09 0.88
N TYR A 352 2.41 -23.08 1.73
CA TYR A 352 1.39 -24.10 1.73
C TYR A 352 0.69 -24.24 0.37
N ALA A 353 0.30 -23.11 -0.24
CA ALA A 353 -0.36 -23.12 -1.54
C ALA A 353 0.53 -23.75 -2.63
N TYR A 354 1.83 -23.42 -2.66
CA TYR A 354 2.77 -24.04 -3.60
C TYR A 354 2.88 -25.56 -3.42
N ILE A 355 2.94 -26.03 -2.17
CA ILE A 355 2.99 -27.45 -1.88
C ILE A 355 1.69 -28.12 -2.36
N MET A 356 0.55 -27.50 -2.12
CA MET A 356 -0.74 -28.04 -2.54
C MET A 356 -0.90 -28.07 -4.07
N GLU A 357 -0.37 -27.10 -4.81
CA GLU A 357 -0.35 -27.14 -6.28
C GLU A 357 0.43 -28.37 -6.79
N PHE A 358 1.61 -28.64 -6.26
CA PHE A 358 2.38 -29.83 -6.59
C PHE A 358 1.65 -31.12 -6.22
N PHE A 359 1.08 -31.15 -5.03
CA PHE A 359 0.34 -32.31 -4.57
C PHE A 359 -0.85 -32.62 -5.49
N ILE A 360 -1.64 -31.61 -5.86
CA ILE A 360 -2.81 -31.77 -6.73
C ILE A 360 -2.39 -32.26 -8.13
N ALA A 361 -1.33 -31.69 -8.70
CA ALA A 361 -0.82 -32.12 -10.02
C ALA A 361 -0.31 -33.57 -10.00
N TRP A 362 0.37 -33.96 -8.92
CA TRP A 362 0.81 -35.34 -8.71
C TRP A 362 -0.34 -36.31 -8.47
N TYR A 363 -1.25 -35.96 -7.55
CA TYR A 363 -2.38 -36.81 -7.14
C TYR A 363 -3.41 -36.95 -8.27
N GLY A 364 -3.69 -35.88 -9.01
CA GLY A 364 -4.62 -35.88 -10.14
C GLY A 364 -4.15 -36.69 -11.33
N ALA A 365 -2.84 -37.00 -11.40
CA ALA A 365 -2.19 -37.80 -12.42
C ALA A 365 -2.51 -37.36 -13.88
N ASN A 366 -2.94 -36.10 -14.09
CA ASN A 366 -3.15 -35.57 -15.42
C ASN A 366 -1.80 -35.35 -16.10
N PRO A 367 -1.53 -35.98 -17.27
CA PRO A 367 -0.23 -35.89 -17.91
C PRO A 367 0.17 -34.46 -18.32
N TYR A 368 -0.80 -33.63 -18.68
CA TYR A 368 -0.53 -32.23 -19.06
C TYR A 368 -0.17 -31.37 -17.86
N GLU A 369 -0.83 -31.54 -16.73
CA GLU A 369 -0.51 -30.83 -15.49
C GLU A 369 0.84 -31.28 -14.93
N SER A 370 1.06 -32.58 -14.86
CA SER A 370 2.34 -33.16 -14.43
C SER A 370 3.51 -32.64 -15.29
N PHE A 371 3.32 -32.59 -16.61
CA PHE A 371 4.32 -32.01 -17.52
C PHE A 371 4.57 -30.53 -17.21
N ALA A 372 3.50 -29.74 -17.00
CA ALA A 372 3.64 -28.30 -16.70
C ALA A 372 4.47 -28.07 -15.43
N PHE A 373 4.24 -28.86 -14.36
CA PHE A 373 4.99 -28.74 -13.12
C PHE A 373 6.43 -29.22 -13.21
N ILE A 374 6.65 -30.35 -13.92
CA ILE A 374 8.02 -30.84 -14.20
C ILE A 374 8.79 -29.82 -15.02
N ASN A 375 8.17 -29.23 -16.03
CA ASN A 375 8.81 -28.21 -16.87
C ASN A 375 9.11 -26.91 -16.08
N ARG A 376 8.27 -26.51 -15.13
CA ARG A 376 8.58 -25.38 -14.22
C ARG A 376 9.80 -25.67 -13.36
N ALA A 377 9.89 -26.89 -12.79
CA ALA A 377 10.95 -27.26 -11.85
C ALA A 377 12.30 -27.56 -12.54
N PHE A 378 12.29 -28.15 -13.73
CA PHE A 378 13.48 -28.67 -14.40
C PHE A 378 13.63 -28.23 -15.86
N GLY A 379 12.72 -27.43 -16.40
CA GLY A 379 12.74 -26.96 -17.77
C GLY A 379 13.67 -25.75 -17.97
N GLN A 380 13.47 -25.04 -19.08
CA GLN A 380 14.34 -23.93 -19.53
C GLN A 380 14.45 -22.79 -18.49
N TYR A 381 13.42 -22.53 -17.71
CA TYR A 381 13.34 -21.44 -16.72
C TYR A 381 13.39 -21.94 -15.27
N TRP A 382 13.95 -23.11 -15.02
CA TRP A 382 14.06 -23.71 -13.69
C TRP A 382 14.67 -22.76 -12.64
N TRP A 383 15.66 -21.98 -13.03
CA TRP A 383 16.34 -21.01 -12.16
C TRP A 383 15.38 -19.93 -11.64
N ALA A 384 14.46 -19.43 -12.48
CA ALA A 384 13.47 -18.45 -12.09
C ALA A 384 12.49 -19.07 -11.08
N TYR A 385 12.10 -20.33 -11.29
CA TYR A 385 11.23 -21.06 -10.37
C TYR A 385 11.91 -21.29 -9.01
N VAL A 386 13.17 -21.70 -8.99
CA VAL A 386 13.95 -21.88 -7.76
C VAL A 386 14.10 -20.55 -7.01
N MET A 387 14.39 -19.46 -7.73
CA MET A 387 14.46 -18.13 -7.12
C MET A 387 13.13 -17.70 -6.51
N MET A 388 12.02 -17.89 -7.23
CA MET A 388 10.67 -17.61 -6.73
C MET A 388 10.38 -18.41 -5.45
N PHE A 389 10.65 -19.71 -5.47
CA PHE A 389 10.43 -20.60 -4.33
C PHE A 389 11.30 -20.20 -3.13
N SER A 390 12.55 -19.87 -3.36
CA SER A 390 13.48 -19.42 -2.33
C SER A 390 13.02 -18.12 -1.68
N CYS A 391 12.60 -17.13 -2.46
CA CYS A 391 12.15 -15.84 -1.95
C CYS A 391 10.81 -15.92 -1.21
N ASN A 392 9.85 -16.72 -1.71
CA ASN A 392 8.50 -16.72 -1.18
C ASN A 392 8.27 -17.78 -0.08
N VAL A 393 9.05 -18.86 -0.06
CA VAL A 393 8.88 -19.96 0.90
C VAL A 393 9.99 -19.94 1.95
N PHE A 394 11.25 -19.99 1.56
CA PHE A 394 12.36 -20.11 2.50
C PHE A 394 12.69 -18.78 3.21
N THR A 395 12.76 -17.67 2.47
CA THR A 395 13.15 -16.38 3.05
C THR A 395 12.21 -15.95 4.19
N PRO A 396 10.88 -16.06 4.11
CA PRO A 396 10.01 -15.73 5.24
C PRO A 396 10.28 -16.57 6.49
N GLN A 397 10.73 -17.81 6.33
CA GLN A 397 11.01 -18.68 7.48
C GLN A 397 12.24 -18.21 8.29
N LEU A 398 13.10 -17.38 7.70
CA LEU A 398 14.21 -16.77 8.44
C LEU A 398 13.72 -15.82 9.55
N PHE A 399 12.50 -15.31 9.45
CA PHE A 399 11.92 -14.44 10.47
C PHE A 399 11.54 -15.16 11.79
N TRP A 400 11.63 -16.49 11.85
CA TRP A 400 11.56 -17.22 13.10
C TRP A 400 12.77 -16.97 14.01
N PHE A 401 13.92 -16.69 13.41
CA PHE A 401 15.17 -16.47 14.13
C PHE A 401 15.32 -14.98 14.42
N LYS A 402 15.47 -14.63 15.71
CA LYS A 402 15.70 -13.25 16.16
C LYS A 402 17.18 -12.90 16.07
#